data_f31e5840c64eaa14888209b0aa84a4f7
#
_entry.id   f31e5840c64eaa14888209b0aa84a4f7
#
_cell.length_a   1.000
_cell.length_b   1.000
_cell.length_c   1.000
_cell.angle_alpha   90.00
_cell.angle_beta   90.00
_cell.angle_gamma   90.00
#
_symmetry.space_group_name_H-M   'P 1'
#
loop_
_entity.id
_entity.type
_entity.pdbx_description
1 polymer ?
#
loop_
_entity_poly.entity_id
_entity_poly.type
_entity_poly.pdbx_seq_one_letter_code
_entity_poly.pdbx_strand_id
1 'polypeptide(L)'
;AKFCEQVLSPLNRVGDTEGCTWSESGVKTPTGFKEAYKQFVEGGWPSLAHDAEHGGQGLPESLGLAVSEMVGTANWSWGMYPGLSHGAMNTISAHGTAEQQHTYLTKLVSGEWTGTMCLTEPHCGTDLGMLRTKAEPQADGSYSISGTKIFISAGEHDMADNIVHIVLARLPDAPAGTKGISLFIVPKFLPNAEGGVGERNGVSCGSIEHKMGIHGNATCVMNFDSATGFLIGPPNKGLNCMFTFMNTARLGTALQGLAHAELGFQGAIKYARERLQMRSLTGPKAPDKAADPIIVHPDVRRMLLTMKAFAEGNRAMVYFTAKQVDIVKYAQDEAVSYTHLTLPT
;
A
#
# COMPACT_ATOMS: atom_id res chain seq x y z
N ALA A 1 18.91 -0.02 1.57
CA ALA A 1 19.51 -0.49 0.31
C ALA A 1 19.78 -1.99 0.33
N LYS A 2 20.64 -2.54 1.23
CA LYS A 2 21.01 -3.97 1.23
C LYS A 2 19.81 -4.92 1.23
N PHE A 3 18.81 -4.70 2.08
CA PHE A 3 17.59 -5.50 2.11
C PHE A 3 16.86 -5.48 0.75
N CYS A 4 16.74 -4.32 0.13
CA CYS A 4 16.10 -4.19 -1.18
C CYS A 4 16.88 -4.92 -2.29
N GLU A 5 18.20 -4.79 -2.30
CA GLU A 5 19.06 -5.40 -3.32
C GLU A 5 19.20 -6.91 -3.13
N GLN A 6 19.39 -7.38 -1.90
CA GLN A 6 19.76 -8.77 -1.60
C GLN A 6 18.57 -9.67 -1.33
N VAL A 7 17.44 -9.12 -0.88
CA VAL A 7 16.23 -9.87 -0.53
C VAL A 7 15.09 -9.56 -1.50
N LEU A 8 14.64 -8.30 -1.62
CA LEU A 8 13.43 -7.97 -2.37
C LEU A 8 13.60 -8.05 -3.89
N SER A 9 14.72 -7.58 -4.43
CA SER A 9 14.97 -7.58 -5.88
C SER A 9 15.00 -8.99 -6.49
N PRO A 10 15.66 -10.00 -5.89
CA PRO A 10 15.55 -11.40 -6.36
C PRO A 10 14.12 -11.94 -6.30
N LEU A 11 13.34 -11.57 -5.30
CA LEU A 11 11.96 -12.01 -5.13
C LEU A 11 10.97 -11.36 -6.12
N ASN A 12 11.36 -10.30 -6.82
CA ASN A 12 10.48 -9.66 -7.81
C ASN A 12 10.10 -10.64 -8.93
N ARG A 13 11.07 -11.36 -9.48
CA ARG A 13 10.82 -12.38 -10.49
C ARG A 13 10.05 -13.59 -9.93
N VAL A 14 10.37 -14.02 -8.71
CA VAL A 14 9.63 -15.10 -8.04
C VAL A 14 8.16 -14.72 -7.90
N GLY A 15 7.87 -13.50 -7.42
CA GLY A 15 6.51 -12.99 -7.29
C GLY A 15 5.74 -12.95 -8.61
N ASP A 16 6.41 -12.59 -9.70
CA ASP A 16 5.77 -12.52 -11.03
C ASP A 16 5.49 -13.91 -11.63
N THR A 17 6.41 -14.86 -11.43
CA THR A 17 6.29 -16.20 -12.03
C THR A 17 5.42 -17.17 -11.23
N GLU A 18 5.49 -17.15 -9.89
CA GLU A 18 4.67 -18.00 -9.02
C GLU A 18 3.27 -17.40 -8.81
N GLY A 19 3.20 -16.08 -8.54
CA GLY A 19 1.97 -15.43 -8.13
C GLY A 19 1.46 -15.89 -6.76
N CYS A 20 0.32 -15.36 -6.35
CA CYS A 20 -0.40 -15.81 -5.16
C CYS A 20 -1.30 -17.00 -5.51
N THR A 21 -1.48 -17.93 -4.57
CA THR A 21 -2.35 -19.10 -4.73
C THR A 21 -3.49 -19.03 -3.71
N TRP A 22 -4.73 -19.08 -4.20
CA TRP A 22 -5.92 -19.11 -3.37
C TRP A 22 -6.38 -20.56 -3.10
N SER A 23 -6.88 -20.79 -1.90
CA SER A 23 -7.62 -21.99 -1.52
C SER A 23 -8.69 -21.63 -0.48
N GLU A 24 -9.56 -22.54 -0.12
CA GLU A 24 -10.56 -22.33 0.95
C GLU A 24 -9.93 -22.03 2.32
N SER A 25 -8.68 -22.44 2.55
CA SER A 25 -7.92 -22.15 3.77
C SER A 25 -7.30 -20.77 3.80
N GLY A 26 -7.31 -20.02 2.69
CA GLY A 26 -6.75 -18.68 2.53
C GLY A 26 -5.87 -18.51 1.31
N VAL A 27 -5.04 -17.48 1.31
CA VAL A 27 -4.12 -17.14 0.22
C VAL A 27 -2.68 -17.37 0.68
N LYS A 28 -1.94 -18.11 -0.12
CA LYS A 28 -0.49 -18.29 0.03
C LYS A 28 0.24 -17.31 -0.88
N THR A 29 1.16 -16.56 -0.30
CA THR A 29 2.05 -15.65 -1.04
C THR A 29 3.21 -16.41 -1.70
N PRO A 30 3.91 -15.80 -2.71
CA PRO A 30 5.04 -16.43 -3.37
C PRO A 30 6.16 -16.81 -2.39
N THR A 31 6.96 -17.79 -2.78
CA THR A 31 8.12 -18.26 -2.01
C THR A 31 9.03 -17.10 -1.61
N GLY A 32 9.39 -17.03 -0.34
CA GLY A 32 10.29 -16.02 0.24
C GLY A 32 9.62 -14.70 0.65
N PHE A 33 8.35 -14.44 0.28
CA PHE A 33 7.65 -13.19 0.61
C PHE A 33 7.42 -13.08 2.13
N LYS A 34 7.01 -14.15 2.77
CA LYS A 34 6.78 -14.20 4.22
C LYS A 34 8.06 -13.97 5.02
N GLU A 35 9.14 -14.62 4.63
CA GLU A 35 10.46 -14.48 5.24
C GLU A 35 11.03 -13.06 5.07
N ALA A 36 10.81 -12.47 3.88
CA ALA A 36 11.18 -11.08 3.63
C ALA A 36 10.36 -10.12 4.51
N TYR A 37 9.07 -10.40 4.71
CA TYR A 37 8.22 -9.57 5.58
C TYR A 37 8.68 -9.64 7.04
N LYS A 38 9.03 -10.83 7.53
CA LYS A 38 9.60 -11.00 8.87
C LYS A 38 10.89 -10.18 9.06
N GLN A 39 11.82 -10.24 8.09
CA GLN A 39 13.05 -9.43 8.13
C GLN A 39 12.76 -7.92 8.11
N PHE A 40 11.75 -7.49 7.36
CA PHE A 40 11.32 -6.10 7.30
C PHE A 40 10.77 -5.62 8.65
N VAL A 41 9.96 -6.43 9.30
CA VAL A 41 9.41 -6.17 10.64
C VAL A 41 10.51 -6.14 11.69
N GLU A 42 11.40 -7.15 11.72
CA GLU A 42 12.55 -7.22 12.62
C GLU A 42 13.51 -6.03 12.46
N GLY A 43 13.59 -5.47 11.25
CA GLY A 43 14.36 -4.26 10.96
C GLY A 43 13.69 -2.96 11.42
N GLY A 44 12.48 -2.99 11.98
CA GLY A 44 11.73 -1.85 12.46
C GLY A 44 11.20 -0.91 11.36
N TRP A 45 11.17 -1.37 10.11
CA TRP A 45 10.77 -0.52 8.98
C TRP A 45 9.28 -0.10 8.96
N PRO A 46 8.32 -0.91 9.44
CA PRO A 46 6.91 -0.51 9.50
C PRO A 46 6.67 0.68 10.42
N SER A 47 7.45 0.79 11.52
CA SER A 47 7.25 1.79 12.59
C SER A 47 7.87 3.15 12.31
N LEU A 48 8.59 3.32 11.21
CA LEU A 48 9.52 4.44 10.96
C LEU A 48 8.89 5.82 11.13
N ALA A 49 7.75 6.07 10.48
CA ALA A 49 7.09 7.41 10.43
C ALA A 49 5.87 7.53 11.35
N HIS A 50 5.70 6.59 12.27
CA HIS A 50 4.59 6.61 13.24
C HIS A 50 5.02 7.12 14.60
N ASP A 51 4.04 7.59 15.38
CA ASP A 51 4.29 8.23 16.67
C ASP A 51 4.78 7.23 17.74
N ALA A 52 5.67 7.69 18.60
CA ALA A 52 6.30 6.86 19.62
C ALA A 52 5.30 6.29 20.65
N GLU A 53 4.17 6.97 20.87
CA GLU A 53 3.09 6.52 21.76
C GLU A 53 2.54 5.13 21.35
N HIS A 54 2.57 4.81 20.05
CA HIS A 54 2.11 3.52 19.52
C HIS A 54 3.27 2.62 19.08
N GLY A 55 4.49 2.85 19.57
CA GLY A 55 5.68 2.06 19.24
C GLY A 55 6.38 2.50 17.96
N GLY A 56 6.03 3.65 17.40
CA GLY A 56 6.70 4.25 16.25
C GLY A 56 8.04 4.89 16.58
N GLN A 57 8.82 5.19 15.56
CA GLN A 57 10.13 5.85 15.71
C GLN A 57 10.05 7.38 15.61
N GLY A 58 8.89 7.94 15.28
CA GLY A 58 8.63 9.38 15.23
C GLY A 58 9.40 10.14 14.14
N LEU A 59 9.87 9.44 13.09
CA LEU A 59 10.61 10.05 11.99
C LEU A 59 9.66 10.68 10.96
N PRO A 60 10.13 11.66 10.16
CA PRO A 60 9.31 12.30 9.14
C PRO A 60 8.77 11.32 8.11
N GLU A 61 7.57 11.60 7.59
CA GLU A 61 6.92 10.84 6.51
C GLU A 61 7.77 10.81 5.23
N SER A 62 8.48 11.91 4.93
CA SER A 62 9.41 11.98 3.80
C SER A 62 10.53 10.94 3.87
N LEU A 63 10.97 10.54 5.06
CA LEU A 63 11.95 9.48 5.24
C LEU A 63 11.32 8.09 5.03
N GLY A 64 10.10 7.87 5.53
CA GLY A 64 9.31 6.66 5.25
C GLY A 64 9.09 6.46 3.75
N LEU A 65 8.81 7.55 3.03
CA LEU A 65 8.64 7.53 1.59
C LEU A 65 9.92 7.16 0.84
N ALA A 66 11.10 7.61 1.32
CA ALA A 66 12.39 7.23 0.74
C ALA A 66 12.66 5.71 0.87
N VAL A 67 12.30 5.13 2.00
CA VAL A 67 12.34 3.67 2.18
C VAL A 67 11.37 2.98 1.23
N SER A 68 10.16 3.51 1.10
CA SER A 68 9.12 2.97 0.21
C SER A 68 9.52 3.05 -1.26
N GLU A 69 10.25 4.09 -1.70
CA GLU A 69 10.83 4.16 -3.05
C GLU A 69 11.81 3.01 -3.31
N MET A 70 12.74 2.77 -2.38
CA MET A 70 13.70 1.66 -2.52
C MET A 70 13.01 0.30 -2.54
N VAL A 71 12.03 0.09 -1.66
CA VAL A 71 11.22 -1.14 -1.60
C VAL A 71 10.43 -1.34 -2.90
N GLY A 72 9.72 -0.29 -3.35
CA GLY A 72 8.90 -0.35 -4.55
C GLY A 72 9.71 -0.55 -5.82
N THR A 73 10.89 0.06 -5.93
CA THR A 73 11.82 -0.14 -7.05
C THR A 73 12.36 -1.57 -7.07
N ALA A 74 12.61 -2.17 -5.91
CA ALA A 74 13.09 -3.54 -5.82
C ALA A 74 12.00 -4.58 -6.09
N ASN A 75 10.80 -4.40 -5.51
CA ASN A 75 9.68 -5.33 -5.65
C ASN A 75 8.36 -4.66 -5.29
N TRP A 76 7.67 -4.10 -6.30
CA TRP A 76 6.42 -3.39 -6.07
C TRP A 76 5.32 -4.30 -5.52
N SER A 77 5.17 -5.53 -6.03
CA SER A 77 4.10 -6.44 -5.59
C SER A 77 4.20 -6.79 -4.11
N TRP A 78 5.42 -6.94 -3.61
CA TRP A 78 5.68 -7.14 -2.19
C TRP A 78 5.45 -5.84 -1.39
N GLY A 79 5.95 -4.70 -1.90
CA GLY A 79 5.85 -3.40 -1.23
C GLY A 79 4.41 -2.90 -1.00
N MET A 80 3.45 -3.42 -1.75
CA MET A 80 2.03 -3.08 -1.56
C MET A 80 1.48 -3.54 -0.21
N TYR A 81 1.97 -4.65 0.37
CA TYR A 81 1.50 -5.14 1.66
C TYR A 81 1.77 -4.13 2.80
N PRO A 82 3.01 -3.70 3.06
CA PRO A 82 3.26 -2.65 4.05
C PRO A 82 2.68 -1.30 3.63
N GLY A 83 2.59 -1.00 2.34
CA GLY A 83 2.02 0.26 1.84
C GLY A 83 0.54 0.42 2.19
N LEU A 84 -0.26 -0.64 2.08
CA LEU A 84 -1.67 -0.61 2.49
C LEU A 84 -1.81 -0.53 4.01
N SER A 85 -0.96 -1.22 4.76
CA SER A 85 -0.92 -1.13 6.23
C SER A 85 -0.69 0.31 6.69
N HIS A 86 0.19 1.05 6.02
CA HIS A 86 0.44 2.46 6.32
C HIS A 86 -0.82 3.34 6.16
N GLY A 87 -1.63 3.11 5.12
CA GLY A 87 -2.91 3.79 4.96
C GLY A 87 -3.91 3.49 6.08
N ALA A 88 -3.97 2.23 6.53
CA ALA A 88 -4.81 1.85 7.67
C ALA A 88 -4.33 2.49 8.98
N MET A 89 -3.01 2.51 9.23
CA MET A 89 -2.42 3.18 10.40
C MET A 89 -2.79 4.65 10.44
N ASN A 90 -2.60 5.40 9.35
CA ASN A 90 -2.95 6.81 9.27
C ASN A 90 -4.44 7.06 9.51
N THR A 91 -5.31 6.18 9.01
CA THR A 91 -6.75 6.30 9.19
C THR A 91 -7.17 6.07 10.65
N ILE A 92 -6.64 5.04 11.30
CA ILE A 92 -6.94 4.74 12.71
C ILE A 92 -6.33 5.82 13.61
N SER A 93 -5.12 6.28 13.33
CA SER A 93 -4.49 7.37 14.09
C SER A 93 -5.30 8.66 14.05
N ALA A 94 -5.86 9.03 12.87
CA ALA A 94 -6.58 10.28 12.72
C ALA A 94 -8.04 10.23 13.22
N HIS A 95 -8.70 9.07 13.18
CA HIS A 95 -10.14 8.97 13.36
C HIS A 95 -10.59 7.89 14.35
N GLY A 96 -9.69 7.01 14.78
CA GLY A 96 -9.98 5.98 15.78
C GLY A 96 -10.08 6.53 17.19
N THR A 97 -10.86 5.85 18.04
CA THR A 97 -10.86 6.13 19.48
C THR A 97 -9.51 5.72 20.11
N ALA A 98 -9.20 6.22 21.31
CA ALA A 98 -7.99 5.83 22.03
C ALA A 98 -7.89 4.30 22.23
N GLU A 99 -9.02 3.62 22.46
CA GLU A 99 -9.09 2.16 22.57
C GLU A 99 -8.78 1.48 21.23
N GLN A 100 -9.34 1.98 20.12
CA GLN A 100 -9.05 1.46 18.78
C GLN A 100 -7.58 1.67 18.38
N GLN A 101 -7.01 2.82 18.70
CA GLN A 101 -5.59 3.10 18.49
C GLN A 101 -4.72 2.14 19.30
N HIS A 102 -5.01 1.97 20.58
CA HIS A 102 -4.26 1.05 21.43
C HIS A 102 -4.32 -0.40 20.92
N THR A 103 -5.51 -0.86 20.53
CA THR A 103 -5.75 -2.24 20.11
C THR A 103 -5.16 -2.55 18.73
N TYR A 104 -5.42 -1.69 17.75
CA TYR A 104 -5.11 -1.98 16.35
C TYR A 104 -3.86 -1.26 15.86
N LEU A 105 -3.68 0.03 16.20
CA LEU A 105 -2.58 0.82 15.66
C LEU A 105 -1.23 0.33 16.15
N THR A 106 -1.09 -0.03 17.43
CA THR A 106 0.15 -0.58 17.99
C THR A 106 0.59 -1.85 17.25
N LYS A 107 -0.35 -2.75 16.92
CA LYS A 107 -0.07 -4.00 16.19
C LYS A 107 0.25 -3.77 14.71
N LEU A 108 -0.37 -2.79 14.09
CA LEU A 108 -0.06 -2.37 12.72
C LEU A 108 1.32 -1.71 12.64
N VAL A 109 1.64 -0.83 13.59
CA VAL A 109 2.93 -0.12 13.66
C VAL A 109 4.09 -1.08 13.93
N SER A 110 3.90 -2.10 14.77
CA SER A 110 4.91 -3.16 14.97
C SER A 110 5.08 -4.04 13.73
N GLY A 111 4.09 -4.08 12.83
CA GLY A 111 4.06 -4.98 11.67
C GLY A 111 3.58 -6.40 11.98
N GLU A 112 3.18 -6.69 13.22
CA GLU A 112 2.55 -7.99 13.57
C GLU A 112 1.25 -8.21 12.79
N TRP A 113 0.50 -7.13 12.57
CA TRP A 113 -0.73 -7.11 11.78
C TRP A 113 -0.58 -6.24 10.57
N THR A 114 -1.35 -6.53 9.52
CA THR A 114 -1.42 -5.72 8.29
C THR A 114 -2.79 -5.07 8.15
N GLY A 115 -2.89 -4.08 7.25
CA GLY A 115 -4.13 -3.37 7.00
C GLY A 115 -4.52 -3.33 5.53
N THR A 116 -5.81 -3.20 5.25
CA THR A 116 -6.36 -3.10 3.89
C THR A 116 -7.45 -2.05 3.79
N MET A 117 -7.77 -1.65 2.55
CA MET A 117 -8.84 -0.70 2.21
C MET A 117 -9.94 -1.42 1.42
N CYS A 118 -11.17 -1.45 1.94
CA CYS A 118 -12.30 -2.17 1.36
C CYS A 118 -13.44 -1.23 0.96
N LEU A 119 -13.44 -0.76 -0.31
CA LEU A 119 -14.42 0.17 -0.85
C LEU A 119 -15.34 -0.47 -1.87
N THR A 120 -14.72 -0.96 -2.96
CA THR A 120 -15.37 -1.39 -4.19
C THR A 120 -16.23 -2.63 -4.00
N GLU A 121 -17.42 -2.62 -4.58
CA GLU A 121 -18.33 -3.76 -4.63
C GLU A 121 -18.54 -4.18 -6.09
N PRO A 122 -19.10 -5.37 -6.37
CA PRO A 122 -19.27 -5.87 -7.75
C PRO A 122 -20.03 -4.94 -8.69
N HIS A 123 -20.88 -4.07 -8.15
CA HIS A 123 -21.74 -3.16 -8.92
C HIS A 123 -21.36 -1.68 -8.78
N CYS A 124 -20.37 -1.33 -7.95
CA CYS A 124 -19.93 0.05 -7.76
C CYS A 124 -18.47 0.14 -7.30
N GLY A 125 -17.75 1.12 -7.83
CA GLY A 125 -16.36 1.41 -7.44
C GLY A 125 -16.12 2.91 -7.46
N THR A 126 -16.19 3.55 -8.63
CA THR A 126 -16.09 5.01 -8.76
C THR A 126 -17.29 5.71 -8.11
N ASP A 127 -18.50 5.22 -8.34
CA ASP A 127 -19.72 5.71 -7.68
C ASP A 127 -20.02 4.87 -6.41
N LEU A 128 -19.35 5.19 -5.32
CA LEU A 128 -19.57 4.58 -4.02
C LEU A 128 -20.94 4.91 -3.40
N GLY A 129 -21.66 5.87 -3.98
CA GLY A 129 -23.03 6.18 -3.55
C GLY A 129 -24.01 5.01 -3.64
N MET A 130 -23.67 4.00 -4.46
CA MET A 130 -24.48 2.79 -4.67
C MET A 130 -24.09 1.61 -3.78
N LEU A 131 -23.08 1.73 -2.91
CA LEU A 131 -22.58 0.64 -2.07
C LEU A 131 -23.72 0.06 -1.21
N ARG A 132 -23.70 -1.29 -1.04
CA ARG A 132 -24.77 -2.08 -0.38
C ARG A 132 -24.31 -2.83 0.87
N THR A 133 -23.01 -2.92 1.13
CA THR A 133 -22.50 -3.53 2.39
C THR A 133 -23.19 -2.86 3.57
N LYS A 134 -23.75 -3.68 4.47
CA LYS A 134 -24.53 -3.24 5.64
C LYS A 134 -23.70 -3.34 6.92
N ALA A 135 -24.02 -2.49 7.87
CA ALA A 135 -23.47 -2.52 9.22
C ALA A 135 -24.65 -2.40 10.21
N GLU A 136 -25.04 -3.51 10.84
CA GLU A 136 -26.16 -3.58 11.76
C GLU A 136 -25.66 -3.47 13.21
N PRO A 137 -26.13 -2.49 14.02
CA PRO A 137 -25.69 -2.30 15.39
C PRO A 137 -25.97 -3.52 16.25
N GLN A 138 -25.06 -3.86 17.17
CA GLN A 138 -25.19 -4.93 18.14
C GLN A 138 -25.32 -4.36 19.57
N ALA A 139 -25.83 -5.18 20.49
CA ALA A 139 -26.09 -4.75 21.88
C ALA A 139 -24.81 -4.39 22.66
N ASP A 140 -23.65 -4.91 22.23
CA ASP A 140 -22.33 -4.67 22.84
C ASP A 140 -21.62 -3.44 22.28
N GLY A 141 -22.26 -2.70 21.36
CA GLY A 141 -21.69 -1.52 20.71
C GLY A 141 -20.86 -1.85 19.44
N SER A 142 -20.69 -3.11 19.10
CA SER A 142 -20.12 -3.55 17.81
C SER A 142 -21.17 -3.48 16.69
N TYR A 143 -20.77 -3.86 15.49
CA TYR A 143 -21.64 -3.92 14.31
C TYR A 143 -21.45 -5.25 13.58
N SER A 144 -22.55 -5.81 13.11
CA SER A 144 -22.56 -6.96 12.18
C SER A 144 -22.42 -6.45 10.75
N ILE A 145 -21.28 -6.75 10.13
CA ILE A 145 -20.97 -6.31 8.76
C ILE A 145 -21.30 -7.42 7.78
N SER A 146 -22.12 -7.12 6.77
CA SER A 146 -22.50 -8.09 5.74
C SER A 146 -22.44 -7.50 4.33
N GLY A 147 -21.72 -8.17 3.44
CA GLY A 147 -21.54 -7.75 2.05
C GLY A 147 -20.27 -8.31 1.41
N THR A 148 -20.06 -7.97 0.14
CA THR A 148 -18.90 -8.42 -0.63
C THR A 148 -18.15 -7.23 -1.20
N LYS A 149 -16.85 -7.22 -0.98
CA LYS A 149 -15.92 -6.23 -1.54
C LYS A 149 -14.99 -6.90 -2.56
N ILE A 150 -14.75 -6.23 -3.70
CA ILE A 150 -13.89 -6.76 -4.77
C ILE A 150 -12.67 -5.87 -4.99
N PHE A 151 -11.67 -6.43 -5.66
CA PHE A 151 -10.40 -5.77 -5.95
C PHE A 151 -9.63 -5.32 -4.71
N ILE A 152 -9.74 -6.10 -3.62
CA ILE A 152 -9.07 -5.77 -2.36
C ILE A 152 -7.63 -6.26 -2.40
N SER A 153 -6.71 -5.33 -2.62
CA SER A 153 -5.28 -5.60 -2.57
C SER A 153 -4.86 -6.05 -1.17
N ALA A 154 -4.07 -7.12 -1.10
CA ALA A 154 -3.64 -7.75 0.17
C ALA A 154 -4.81 -8.13 1.10
N GLY A 155 -6.00 -8.39 0.55
CA GLY A 155 -7.19 -8.72 1.33
C GLY A 155 -7.05 -10.01 2.13
N GLU A 156 -6.27 -10.97 1.64
CA GLU A 156 -5.93 -12.21 2.33
C GLU A 156 -4.49 -12.61 1.99
N HIS A 157 -3.73 -13.04 2.98
CA HIS A 157 -2.35 -13.52 2.83
C HIS A 157 -1.86 -14.22 4.10
N ASP A 158 -0.69 -14.86 4.02
CA ASP A 158 -0.07 -15.66 5.06
C ASP A 158 1.17 -15.00 5.71
N MET A 159 1.41 -13.69 5.47
CA MET A 159 2.64 -13.02 5.93
C MET A 159 2.57 -12.44 7.34
N ALA A 160 1.37 -12.11 7.84
CA ALA A 160 1.14 -11.52 9.16
C ALA A 160 0.12 -12.34 9.95
N ASP A 161 0.09 -12.15 11.27
CA ASP A 161 -0.78 -12.91 12.17
C ASP A 161 -2.26 -12.51 12.01
N ASN A 162 -2.55 -11.26 11.63
CA ASN A 162 -3.89 -10.72 11.43
C ASN A 162 -3.92 -9.69 10.31
N ILE A 163 -5.11 -9.47 9.75
CA ILE A 163 -5.39 -8.45 8.74
C ILE A 163 -6.54 -7.58 9.24
N VAL A 164 -6.32 -6.27 9.30
CA VAL A 164 -7.29 -5.27 9.73
C VAL A 164 -7.89 -4.61 8.50
N HIS A 165 -9.13 -4.91 8.17
CA HIS A 165 -9.84 -4.34 7.04
C HIS A 165 -10.51 -3.03 7.43
N ILE A 166 -10.24 -1.96 6.69
CA ILE A 166 -10.91 -0.67 6.80
C ILE A 166 -12.05 -0.63 5.78
N VAL A 167 -13.28 -0.79 6.25
CA VAL A 167 -14.44 -1.16 5.42
C VAL A 167 -15.48 -0.06 5.37
N LEU A 168 -15.91 0.34 4.17
CA LEU A 168 -17.08 1.20 3.98
C LEU A 168 -18.36 0.37 4.00
N ALA A 169 -19.31 0.77 4.83
CA ALA A 169 -20.64 0.14 4.96
C ALA A 169 -21.72 1.16 5.30
N ARG A 170 -23.01 0.76 5.22
CA ARG A 170 -24.16 1.59 5.56
C ARG A 170 -24.80 1.12 6.85
N LEU A 171 -25.10 2.08 7.71
CA LEU A 171 -25.98 1.88 8.85
C LEU A 171 -27.45 1.72 8.39
N PRO A 172 -28.33 1.09 9.20
CA PRO A 172 -29.76 1.18 9.01
C PRO A 172 -30.21 2.65 8.96
N ASP A 173 -31.18 2.94 8.11
CA ASP A 173 -31.76 4.29 7.95
C ASP A 173 -30.75 5.39 7.55
N ALA A 174 -29.58 5.03 7.07
CA ALA A 174 -28.58 5.97 6.57
C ALA A 174 -29.09 6.72 5.32
N PRO A 175 -28.76 8.00 5.17
CA PRO A 175 -29.09 8.75 3.95
C PRO A 175 -28.59 8.03 2.68
N ALA A 176 -29.36 8.17 1.60
CA ALA A 176 -28.94 7.65 0.29
C ALA A 176 -27.65 8.34 -0.22
N GLY A 177 -26.96 7.67 -1.13
CA GLY A 177 -25.76 8.21 -1.75
C GLY A 177 -24.55 8.23 -0.80
N THR A 178 -23.56 9.05 -1.10
CA THR A 178 -22.29 9.12 -0.37
C THR A 178 -22.42 9.65 1.05
N LYS A 179 -23.48 10.40 1.35
CA LYS A 179 -23.73 10.98 2.68
C LYS A 179 -24.16 9.96 3.74
N GLY A 180 -24.50 8.73 3.36
CA GLY A 180 -24.91 7.67 4.29
C GLY A 180 -23.86 6.58 4.48
N ILE A 181 -22.62 6.83 4.08
CA ILE A 181 -21.52 5.86 4.20
C ILE A 181 -20.80 6.06 5.53
N SER A 182 -20.60 4.97 6.28
CA SER A 182 -19.83 4.91 7.51
C SER A 182 -18.57 4.05 7.32
N LEU A 183 -17.60 4.18 8.22
CA LEU A 183 -16.32 3.47 8.16
C LEU A 183 -16.15 2.55 9.37
N PHE A 184 -15.61 1.34 9.13
CA PHE A 184 -15.48 0.31 10.16
C PHE A 184 -14.09 -0.34 10.12
N ILE A 185 -13.57 -0.67 11.31
CA ILE A 185 -12.50 -1.66 11.49
C ILE A 185 -13.17 -3.04 11.51
N VAL A 186 -12.73 -3.94 10.65
CA VAL A 186 -13.20 -5.33 10.60
C VAL A 186 -11.97 -6.23 10.53
N PRO A 187 -11.48 -6.75 11.67
CA PRO A 187 -10.30 -7.61 11.66
C PRO A 187 -10.64 -9.02 11.16
N LYS A 188 -9.68 -9.69 10.53
CA LYS A 188 -9.79 -11.11 10.12
C LYS A 188 -9.96 -12.05 11.31
N PHE A 189 -9.25 -11.77 12.39
CA PHE A 189 -9.41 -12.39 13.71
C PHE A 189 -9.70 -11.31 14.74
N LEU A 190 -10.64 -11.56 15.62
CA LEU A 190 -10.94 -10.62 16.71
C LEU A 190 -9.75 -10.56 17.68
N PRO A 191 -9.44 -9.39 18.25
CA PRO A 191 -8.46 -9.30 19.33
C PRO A 191 -8.91 -10.10 20.55
N ASN A 192 -7.99 -10.83 21.19
CA ASN A 192 -8.24 -11.46 22.46
C ASN A 192 -8.01 -10.50 23.65
N ALA A 193 -8.32 -10.93 24.86
CA ALA A 193 -8.18 -10.11 26.08
C ALA A 193 -6.72 -9.67 26.35
N GLU A 194 -5.73 -10.41 25.83
CA GLU A 194 -4.31 -10.11 25.98
C GLU A 194 -3.76 -9.23 24.83
N GLY A 195 -4.64 -8.76 23.93
CA GLY A 195 -4.28 -7.93 22.78
C GLY A 195 -3.62 -8.71 21.63
N GLY A 196 -3.70 -10.03 21.64
CA GLY A 196 -3.25 -10.93 20.56
C GLY A 196 -4.39 -11.33 19.61
N VAL A 197 -4.11 -12.36 18.81
CA VAL A 197 -5.09 -12.96 17.88
C VAL A 197 -6.07 -13.86 18.65
N GLY A 198 -7.36 -13.61 18.51
CA GLY A 198 -8.44 -14.37 19.12
C GLY A 198 -9.22 -15.20 18.10
N GLU A 199 -10.55 -15.21 18.21
CA GLU A 199 -11.42 -16.02 17.37
C GLU A 199 -11.45 -15.51 15.91
N ARG A 200 -11.70 -16.45 14.99
CA ARG A 200 -11.92 -16.12 13.58
C ARG A 200 -13.19 -15.30 13.42
N ASN A 201 -13.07 -14.15 12.74
CA ASN A 201 -14.22 -13.32 12.42
C ASN A 201 -14.92 -13.83 11.14
N GLY A 202 -16.13 -13.36 10.87
CA GLY A 202 -16.93 -13.65 9.68
C GLY A 202 -16.37 -13.02 8.40
N VAL A 203 -15.06 -13.09 8.19
CA VAL A 203 -14.34 -12.54 7.02
C VAL A 203 -13.67 -13.67 6.25
N SER A 204 -13.94 -13.78 4.95
CA SER A 204 -13.34 -14.80 4.09
C SER A 204 -12.95 -14.24 2.73
N CYS A 205 -11.90 -14.83 2.13
CA CYS A 205 -11.52 -14.57 0.76
C CYS A 205 -12.21 -15.59 -0.16
N GLY A 206 -13.12 -15.12 -1.02
CA GLY A 206 -13.85 -15.98 -1.95
C GLY A 206 -13.04 -16.36 -3.20
N SER A 207 -12.13 -15.48 -3.64
CA SER A 207 -11.25 -15.69 -4.79
C SER A 207 -10.20 -14.59 -4.86
N ILE A 208 -9.23 -14.80 -5.74
CA ILE A 208 -8.27 -13.77 -6.14
C ILE A 208 -8.35 -13.49 -7.64
N GLU A 209 -8.03 -12.26 -8.04
CA GLU A 209 -8.05 -11.83 -9.43
C GLU A 209 -6.83 -12.30 -10.21
N HIS A 210 -7.03 -12.72 -11.47
CA HIS A 210 -5.99 -12.94 -12.45
C HIS A 210 -5.66 -11.61 -13.15
N LYS A 211 -4.52 -11.03 -12.84
CA LYS A 211 -4.12 -9.68 -13.29
C LYS A 211 -3.08 -9.74 -14.41
N MET A 212 -2.90 -8.62 -15.12
CA MET A 212 -1.85 -8.46 -16.15
C MET A 212 -0.44 -8.39 -15.55
N GLY A 213 -0.31 -8.07 -14.26
CA GLY A 213 0.94 -7.96 -13.53
C GLY A 213 0.68 -7.89 -12.04
N ILE A 214 1.73 -7.64 -11.25
CA ILE A 214 1.67 -7.59 -9.78
C ILE A 214 1.13 -8.92 -9.22
N HIS A 215 1.52 -10.03 -9.82
CA HIS A 215 1.02 -11.36 -9.48
C HIS A 215 1.37 -11.78 -8.04
N GLY A 216 2.45 -11.24 -7.49
CA GLY A 216 2.88 -11.49 -6.11
C GLY A 216 2.04 -10.76 -5.04
N ASN A 217 1.09 -9.90 -5.43
CA ASN A 217 0.12 -9.30 -4.50
C ASN A 217 -1.27 -9.84 -4.78
N ALA A 218 -1.92 -10.43 -3.77
CA ALA A 218 -3.28 -10.94 -3.89
C ALA A 218 -4.27 -9.78 -4.00
N THR A 219 -5.09 -9.79 -5.04
CA THR A 219 -6.22 -8.89 -5.22
C THR A 219 -7.50 -9.70 -5.02
N CYS A 220 -8.13 -9.50 -3.87
CA CYS A 220 -9.11 -10.43 -3.33
C CYS A 220 -10.56 -9.99 -3.54
N VAL A 221 -11.44 -10.96 -3.65
CA VAL A 221 -12.87 -10.83 -3.34
C VAL A 221 -13.05 -11.16 -1.87
N MET A 222 -13.42 -10.16 -1.06
CA MET A 222 -13.62 -10.31 0.38
C MET A 222 -15.09 -10.38 0.72
N ASN A 223 -15.50 -11.47 1.37
CA ASN A 223 -16.85 -11.66 1.87
C ASN A 223 -16.88 -11.39 3.37
N PHE A 224 -17.85 -10.59 3.78
CA PHE A 224 -18.19 -10.29 5.17
C PHE A 224 -19.54 -10.95 5.43
N ASP A 225 -19.56 -11.97 6.28
CA ASP A 225 -20.75 -12.71 6.66
C ASP A 225 -21.01 -12.50 8.16
N SER A 226 -21.82 -11.51 8.45
CA SER A 226 -22.09 -11.07 9.82
C SER A 226 -20.80 -10.83 10.62
N ALA A 227 -19.77 -10.31 9.94
CA ALA A 227 -18.48 -10.05 10.55
C ALA A 227 -18.57 -8.95 11.61
N THR A 228 -17.98 -9.17 12.77
CA THR A 228 -17.89 -8.14 13.81
C THR A 228 -17.01 -6.99 13.36
N GLY A 229 -17.55 -5.78 13.41
CA GLY A 229 -16.85 -4.54 13.03
C GLY A 229 -17.05 -3.44 14.07
N PHE A 230 -16.15 -2.45 14.04
CA PHE A 230 -16.15 -1.32 14.98
C PHE A 230 -16.14 -0.02 14.21
N LEU A 231 -17.06 0.90 14.52
CA LEU A 231 -17.20 2.18 13.83
C LEU A 231 -15.96 3.06 14.05
N ILE A 232 -15.42 3.62 12.97
CA ILE A 232 -14.38 4.66 13.02
C ILE A 232 -15.00 6.02 12.70
N GLY A 233 -14.73 7.01 13.55
CA GLY A 233 -15.23 8.36 13.39
C GLY A 233 -16.76 8.46 13.51
N PRO A 234 -17.37 9.61 13.14
CA PRO A 234 -18.80 9.81 13.28
C PRO A 234 -19.62 8.97 12.28
N PRO A 235 -20.83 8.51 12.64
CA PRO A 235 -21.78 7.89 11.72
C PRO A 235 -22.00 8.74 10.46
N ASN A 236 -22.11 8.10 9.30
CA ASN A 236 -22.36 8.74 8.00
C ASN A 236 -21.27 9.73 7.54
N LYS A 237 -20.08 9.67 8.14
CA LYS A 237 -18.88 10.42 7.74
C LYS A 237 -17.75 9.51 7.28
N GLY A 238 -18.04 8.24 7.03
CA GLY A 238 -17.03 7.24 6.70
C GLY A 238 -16.22 7.55 5.46
N LEU A 239 -16.81 8.16 4.44
CA LEU A 239 -16.07 8.57 3.24
C LEU A 239 -15.06 9.68 3.56
N ASN A 240 -15.40 10.64 4.42
CA ASN A 240 -14.46 11.67 4.87
C ASN A 240 -13.27 11.05 5.62
N CYS A 241 -13.52 10.10 6.52
CA CYS A 241 -12.45 9.40 7.25
C CYS A 241 -11.60 8.54 6.30
N MET A 242 -12.21 7.88 5.32
CA MET A 242 -11.53 7.06 4.32
C MET A 242 -10.61 7.90 3.41
N PHE A 243 -10.87 9.19 3.22
CA PHE A 243 -9.98 10.06 2.45
C PHE A 243 -8.58 10.19 3.08
N THR A 244 -8.42 9.98 4.38
CA THR A 244 -7.10 9.87 5.03
C THR A 244 -6.30 8.70 4.44
N PHE A 245 -6.93 7.53 4.31
CA PHE A 245 -6.33 6.37 3.63
C PHE A 245 -6.06 6.67 2.16
N MET A 246 -7.04 7.23 1.46
CA MET A 246 -6.93 7.50 0.02
C MET A 246 -5.83 8.53 -0.30
N ASN A 247 -5.62 9.53 0.54
CA ASN A 247 -4.55 10.50 0.35
C ASN A 247 -3.17 9.86 0.51
N THR A 248 -3.01 8.98 1.50
CA THR A 248 -1.81 8.14 1.64
C THR A 248 -1.60 7.26 0.40
N ALA A 249 -2.65 6.60 -0.09
CA ALA A 249 -2.59 5.76 -1.28
C ALA A 249 -2.28 6.55 -2.57
N ARG A 250 -2.75 7.79 -2.69
CA ARG A 250 -2.42 8.67 -3.84
C ARG A 250 -0.92 8.95 -3.92
N LEU A 251 -0.29 9.28 -2.79
CA LEU A 251 1.16 9.47 -2.73
C LEU A 251 1.89 8.17 -3.03
N GLY A 252 1.40 7.04 -2.51
CA GLY A 252 1.90 5.70 -2.84
C GLY A 252 1.80 5.39 -4.34
N THR A 253 0.70 5.77 -5.02
CA THR A 253 0.54 5.56 -6.47
C THR A 253 1.49 6.46 -7.28
N ALA A 254 1.73 7.70 -6.85
CA ALA A 254 2.75 8.55 -7.47
C ALA A 254 4.15 7.90 -7.33
N LEU A 255 4.44 7.35 -6.15
CA LEU A 255 5.66 6.60 -5.89
C LEU A 255 5.78 5.33 -6.76
N GLN A 256 4.67 4.64 -7.04
CA GLN A 256 4.65 3.51 -7.98
C GLN A 256 5.16 3.91 -9.36
N GLY A 257 4.68 5.04 -9.88
CA GLY A 257 5.13 5.57 -11.16
C GLY A 257 6.64 5.86 -11.16
N LEU A 258 7.13 6.48 -10.10
CA LEU A 258 8.57 6.75 -9.91
C LEU A 258 9.39 5.45 -9.83
N ALA A 259 8.97 4.49 -8.99
CA ALA A 259 9.68 3.24 -8.78
C ALA A 259 9.85 2.44 -10.09
N HIS A 260 8.80 2.37 -10.92
CA HIS A 260 8.86 1.70 -12.21
C HIS A 260 9.70 2.48 -13.25
N ALA A 261 9.64 3.82 -13.24
CA ALA A 261 10.49 4.64 -14.10
C ALA A 261 11.97 4.45 -13.75
N GLU A 262 12.30 4.43 -12.46
CA GLU A 262 13.66 4.20 -11.97
C GLU A 262 14.17 2.79 -12.32
N LEU A 263 13.39 1.76 -12.06
CA LEU A 263 13.73 0.38 -12.38
C LEU A 263 13.96 0.21 -13.90
N GLY A 264 13.08 0.80 -14.71
CA GLY A 264 13.21 0.80 -16.16
C GLY A 264 14.48 1.49 -16.62
N PHE A 265 14.82 2.66 -16.06
CA PHE A 265 16.05 3.39 -16.40
C PHE A 265 17.32 2.63 -16.00
N GLN A 266 17.37 2.08 -14.77
CA GLN A 266 18.52 1.30 -14.30
C GLN A 266 18.78 0.07 -15.18
N GLY A 267 17.72 -0.67 -15.54
CA GLY A 267 17.82 -1.81 -16.46
C GLY A 267 18.27 -1.40 -17.87
N ALA A 268 17.68 -0.34 -18.41
CA ALA A 268 17.99 0.15 -19.75
C ALA A 268 19.45 0.65 -19.89
N ILE A 269 19.95 1.40 -18.91
CA ILE A 269 21.33 1.92 -18.97
C ILE A 269 22.36 0.79 -18.84
N LYS A 270 22.11 -0.21 -17.99
CA LYS A 270 22.96 -1.38 -17.87
C LYS A 270 23.01 -2.15 -19.18
N TYR A 271 21.85 -2.50 -19.74
CA TYR A 271 21.77 -3.19 -21.03
C TYR A 271 22.43 -2.40 -22.16
N ALA A 272 22.22 -1.08 -22.23
CA ALA A 272 22.79 -0.24 -23.28
C ALA A 272 24.34 -0.16 -23.23
N ARG A 273 24.96 -0.37 -22.08
CA ARG A 273 26.41 -0.44 -21.90
C ARG A 273 27.00 -1.80 -22.29
N GLU A 274 26.22 -2.87 -22.14
CA GLU A 274 26.66 -4.25 -22.37
C GLU A 274 26.35 -4.73 -23.78
N ARG A 275 25.19 -4.38 -24.36
CA ARG A 275 24.72 -4.81 -25.65
C ARG A 275 25.57 -4.18 -26.78
N LEU A 276 26.19 -5.02 -27.56
CA LEU A 276 26.96 -4.60 -28.73
C LEU A 276 26.12 -4.68 -30.02
N GLN A 277 26.07 -3.59 -30.80
CA GLN A 277 25.36 -3.54 -32.08
C GLN A 277 25.83 -2.35 -32.93
N MET A 278 26.24 -2.60 -34.17
CA MET A 278 26.68 -1.59 -35.10
C MET A 278 27.95 -0.83 -34.64
N ARG A 279 28.34 0.18 -35.39
CA ARG A 279 29.42 1.10 -35.04
C ARG A 279 28.88 2.53 -34.92
N SER A 280 29.47 3.31 -34.03
CA SER A 280 29.15 4.73 -33.91
C SER A 280 29.38 5.47 -35.25
N LEU A 281 28.46 6.39 -35.57
CA LEU A 281 28.58 7.24 -36.79
C LEU A 281 29.86 8.10 -36.82
N THR A 282 30.47 8.32 -35.66
CA THR A 282 31.71 9.10 -35.50
C THR A 282 32.96 8.23 -35.35
N GLY A 283 32.89 7.00 -35.85
CA GLY A 283 33.97 6.00 -35.80
C GLY A 283 33.86 5.08 -34.58
N PRO A 284 34.55 3.92 -34.60
CA PRO A 284 34.49 2.92 -33.54
C PRO A 284 34.82 3.48 -32.15
N LYS A 285 34.02 3.15 -31.13
CA LYS A 285 34.23 3.54 -29.71
C LYS A 285 34.81 2.40 -28.88
N ALA A 286 34.66 1.16 -29.37
CA ALA A 286 35.26 -0.03 -28.81
C ALA A 286 35.92 -0.83 -29.96
N PRO A 287 37.08 -0.38 -30.47
CA PRO A 287 37.72 -0.96 -31.66
C PRO A 287 38.16 -2.42 -31.45
N ASP A 288 38.42 -2.82 -30.23
CA ASP A 288 38.77 -4.17 -29.77
C ASP A 288 37.59 -5.15 -29.78
N LYS A 289 36.35 -4.66 -29.90
CA LYS A 289 35.13 -5.47 -29.89
C LYS A 289 34.52 -5.59 -31.28
N ALA A 290 33.70 -6.61 -31.52
CA ALA A 290 33.04 -6.85 -32.81
C ALA A 290 32.09 -5.72 -33.23
N ALA A 291 31.49 -5.00 -32.23
CA ALA A 291 30.63 -3.84 -32.43
C ALA A 291 30.77 -2.88 -31.25
N ASP A 292 30.21 -1.69 -31.36
CA ASP A 292 30.15 -0.75 -30.25
C ASP A 292 28.98 -1.04 -29.31
N PRO A 293 29.05 -0.70 -27.97
CA PRO A 293 27.93 -0.68 -27.11
C PRO A 293 26.82 0.25 -27.62
N ILE A 294 25.55 -0.17 -27.54
CA ILE A 294 24.46 0.62 -28.13
C ILE A 294 24.27 2.00 -27.47
N ILE A 295 24.81 2.22 -26.29
CA ILE A 295 24.79 3.54 -25.62
C ILE A 295 25.48 4.65 -26.42
N VAL A 296 26.33 4.29 -27.40
CA VAL A 296 27.00 5.29 -28.23
C VAL A 296 26.09 5.90 -29.31
N HIS A 297 24.96 5.25 -29.61
CA HIS A 297 24.05 5.69 -30.67
C HIS A 297 23.18 6.86 -30.19
N PRO A 298 23.03 7.92 -31.02
CA PRO A 298 22.29 9.14 -30.59
C PRO A 298 20.88 8.89 -30.16
N ASP A 299 20.11 8.03 -30.82
CA ASP A 299 18.73 7.75 -30.49
C ASP A 299 18.60 6.95 -29.19
N VAL A 300 19.49 5.99 -28.95
CA VAL A 300 19.56 5.28 -27.65
C VAL A 300 19.85 6.27 -26.51
N ARG A 301 20.78 7.21 -26.73
CA ARG A 301 21.06 8.28 -25.76
C ARG A 301 19.84 9.15 -25.49
N ARG A 302 19.11 9.54 -26.56
CA ARG A 302 17.87 10.32 -26.41
C ARG A 302 16.87 9.58 -25.54
N MET A 303 16.62 8.28 -25.78
CA MET A 303 15.73 7.45 -24.98
C MET A 303 16.18 7.39 -23.51
N LEU A 304 17.46 7.13 -23.26
CA LEU A 304 18.01 7.07 -21.89
C LEU A 304 17.91 8.41 -21.16
N LEU A 305 18.16 9.54 -21.86
CA LEU A 305 18.00 10.88 -21.28
C LEU A 305 16.54 11.19 -20.94
N THR A 306 15.61 10.75 -21.78
CA THR A 306 14.17 10.89 -21.51
C THR A 306 13.78 10.08 -20.27
N MET A 307 14.19 8.82 -20.17
CA MET A 307 13.95 7.98 -18.99
C MET A 307 14.52 8.62 -17.72
N LYS A 308 15.76 9.10 -17.78
CA LYS A 308 16.41 9.79 -16.65
C LYS A 308 15.65 11.03 -16.25
N ALA A 309 15.26 11.88 -17.19
CA ALA A 309 14.52 13.11 -16.91
C ALA A 309 13.19 12.82 -16.19
N PHE A 310 12.45 11.80 -16.63
CA PHE A 310 11.22 11.39 -15.94
C PHE A 310 11.48 10.81 -14.56
N ALA A 311 12.47 9.94 -14.39
CA ALA A 311 12.78 9.35 -13.08
C ALA A 311 13.20 10.44 -12.06
N GLU A 312 14.14 11.31 -12.43
CA GLU A 312 14.61 12.38 -11.53
C GLU A 312 13.57 13.48 -11.29
N GLY A 313 12.82 13.88 -12.34
CA GLY A 313 11.75 14.86 -12.22
C GLY A 313 10.60 14.38 -11.34
N ASN A 314 10.14 13.15 -11.54
CA ASN A 314 9.10 12.55 -10.70
C ASN A 314 9.58 12.39 -9.25
N ARG A 315 10.85 12.02 -9.04
CA ARG A 315 11.43 11.95 -7.69
C ARG A 315 11.38 13.31 -7.00
N ALA A 316 11.78 14.38 -7.68
CA ALA A 316 11.71 15.72 -7.13
C ALA A 316 10.28 16.11 -6.73
N MET A 317 9.27 15.79 -7.57
CA MET A 317 7.86 16.04 -7.26
C MET A 317 7.35 15.24 -6.07
N VAL A 318 7.66 13.95 -6.02
CA VAL A 318 7.24 13.04 -4.94
C VAL A 318 7.82 13.49 -3.59
N TYR A 319 9.12 13.82 -3.54
CA TYR A 319 9.75 14.27 -2.30
C TYR A 319 9.33 15.69 -1.90
N PHE A 320 9.07 16.55 -2.88
CA PHE A 320 8.45 17.85 -2.58
C PHE A 320 7.09 17.68 -1.92
N THR A 321 6.24 16.76 -2.45
CA THR A 321 4.93 16.46 -1.87
C THR A 321 5.06 15.83 -0.47
N ALA A 322 5.98 14.89 -0.28
CA ALA A 322 6.24 14.29 1.04
C ALA A 322 6.65 15.35 2.09
N LYS A 323 7.49 16.33 1.69
CA LYS A 323 7.82 17.46 2.56
C LYS A 323 6.59 18.29 2.93
N GLN A 324 5.62 18.48 2.01
CA GLN A 324 4.38 19.19 2.36
C GLN A 324 3.55 18.40 3.39
N VAL A 325 3.52 17.06 3.30
CA VAL A 325 2.87 16.21 4.31
C VAL A 325 3.53 16.39 5.69
N ASP A 326 4.86 16.40 5.75
CA ASP A 326 5.58 16.66 7.00
C ASP A 326 5.26 18.05 7.56
N ILE A 327 5.20 19.10 6.72
CA ILE A 327 4.82 20.44 7.14
C ILE A 327 3.42 20.44 7.74
N VAL A 328 2.44 19.79 7.09
CA VAL A 328 1.07 19.66 7.62
C VAL A 328 1.06 18.99 8.99
N LYS A 329 1.84 17.92 9.15
CA LYS A 329 1.89 17.11 10.39
C LYS A 329 2.58 17.85 11.54
N TYR A 330 3.65 18.59 11.26
CA TYR A 330 4.55 19.14 12.30
C TYR A 330 4.51 20.67 12.45
N ALA A 331 3.81 21.41 11.57
CA ALA A 331 3.69 22.86 11.70
C ALA A 331 2.92 23.22 12.98
N GLN A 332 3.50 24.12 13.78
CA GLN A 332 2.86 24.65 14.99
C GLN A 332 1.86 25.79 14.68
N ASP A 333 2.00 26.43 13.52
CA ASP A 333 1.10 27.48 13.04
C ASP A 333 -0.01 26.85 12.18
N GLU A 334 -1.25 26.97 12.66
CA GLU A 334 -2.43 26.45 11.96
C GLU A 334 -2.60 27.02 10.53
N ALA A 335 -2.22 28.30 10.32
CA ALA A 335 -2.28 28.91 9.00
C ALA A 335 -1.30 28.26 8.02
N VAL A 336 -0.11 27.89 8.47
CA VAL A 336 0.88 27.16 7.68
C VAL A 336 0.38 25.73 7.38
N SER A 337 -0.11 25.04 8.38
CA SER A 337 -0.69 23.68 8.22
C SER A 337 -1.85 23.70 7.23
N TYR A 338 -2.79 24.63 7.37
CA TYR A 338 -3.95 24.76 6.49
C TYR A 338 -3.57 25.05 5.03
N THR A 339 -2.58 25.94 4.81
CA THR A 339 -2.11 26.31 3.47
C THR A 339 -1.56 25.10 2.70
N HIS A 340 -0.95 24.15 3.39
CA HIS A 340 -0.36 22.94 2.80
C HIS A 340 -1.33 21.73 2.72
N LEU A 341 -2.47 21.78 3.45
CA LEU A 341 -3.54 20.77 3.37
C LEU A 341 -4.28 20.78 2.02
N THR A 342 -4.34 21.91 1.36
CA THR A 342 -4.99 22.08 0.06
C THR A 342 -4.01 21.80 -1.07
N LEU A 343 -3.49 20.55 -1.14
CA LEU A 343 -2.90 20.10 -2.39
C LEU A 343 -4.00 20.12 -3.47
N PRO A 344 -3.75 20.71 -4.65
CA PRO A 344 -4.74 20.69 -5.70
C PRO A 344 -5.09 19.24 -6.05
N THR A 345 -6.37 18.91 -5.87
CA THR A 345 -6.96 17.62 -6.23
C THR A 345 -6.99 17.45 -7.74
#